data_da632c1322cd46996e1ec4159953943f
#
_entry.id   da632c1322cd46996e1ec4159953943f
#
_cell.length_a   1.000
_cell.length_b   1.000
_cell.length_c   1.000
_cell.angle_alpha   90.00
_cell.angle_beta   90.00
_cell.angle_gamma   90.00
#
_symmetry.space_group_name_H-M   'P 1'
#
loop_
_entity.id
_entity.type
_entity.pdbx_description
1 polymer ?
#
loop_
_entity_poly.entity_id
_entity_poly.type
_entity_poly.pdbx_seq_one_letter_code
_entity_poly.pdbx_strand_id
1 'polypeptide(L)'
;MPWDVAWFVWRGATVIGLVWSIHWAYKRRPMTTAVLLVLLAFPIAANLDTGNINLPLTLLLFGASFSGPVTAGLLWMLATMVKWVPAVFWPFLSPRGRLWALIWFLLAVVLTAITLPQTLVQLQVLFSFQRPPRVDYLVFVWAIVPWAWRRPEAFRWLMPSTWPGAAQAGAAAAKLWRIHWHRSPERTLEAFGRVARTRVREFFGFEA
;
A
#
# COMPACT_ATOMS: atom_id res chain seq x y z
N MET A 1 -6.96 -19.07 24.77
CA MET A 1 -6.10 -17.88 24.88
C MET A 1 -6.99 -16.72 25.33
N PRO A 2 -6.65 -15.97 26.40
CA PRO A 2 -7.41 -14.79 26.81
C PRO A 2 -7.46 -13.75 25.68
N TRP A 3 -8.59 -13.06 25.53
CA TRP A 3 -8.82 -12.10 24.44
C TRP A 3 -7.76 -11.01 24.39
N ASP A 4 -7.36 -10.51 25.56
CA ASP A 4 -6.35 -9.44 25.67
C ASP A 4 -4.98 -9.88 25.12
N VAL A 5 -4.58 -11.13 25.38
CA VAL A 5 -3.33 -11.67 24.84
C VAL A 5 -3.40 -11.82 23.31
N ALA A 6 -4.53 -12.33 22.78
CA ALA A 6 -4.74 -12.42 21.33
C ALA A 6 -4.67 -11.06 20.66
N TRP A 7 -5.28 -10.05 21.26
CA TRP A 7 -5.27 -8.66 20.79
C TRP A 7 -3.86 -8.07 20.79
N PHE A 8 -3.09 -8.28 21.85
CA PHE A 8 -1.70 -7.84 21.94
C PHE A 8 -0.81 -8.49 20.88
N VAL A 9 -0.92 -9.81 20.72
CA VAL A 9 -0.15 -10.57 19.72
C VAL A 9 -0.50 -10.10 18.32
N TRP A 10 -1.78 -9.88 18.02
CA TRP A 10 -2.25 -9.38 16.73
C TRP A 10 -1.69 -8.01 16.39
N ARG A 11 -1.80 -7.05 17.29
CA ARG A 11 -1.24 -5.71 17.10
C ARG A 11 0.28 -5.73 17.00
N GLY A 12 0.94 -6.46 17.89
CA GLY A 12 2.39 -6.58 17.88
C GLY A 12 2.92 -7.14 16.55
N ALA A 13 2.34 -8.23 16.05
CA ALA A 13 2.68 -8.81 14.76
C ALA A 13 2.45 -7.82 13.61
N THR A 14 1.34 -7.08 13.65
CA THR A 14 1.03 -6.06 12.65
C THR A 14 2.06 -4.93 12.65
N VAL A 15 2.42 -4.41 13.82
CA VAL A 15 3.44 -3.35 13.96
C VAL A 15 4.81 -3.84 13.49
N ILE A 16 5.23 -5.04 13.89
CA ILE A 16 6.51 -5.63 13.46
C ILE A 16 6.54 -5.77 11.94
N GLY A 17 5.49 -6.31 11.33
CA GLY A 17 5.38 -6.44 9.88
C GLY A 17 5.40 -5.09 9.17
N LEU A 18 4.74 -4.09 9.72
CA LEU A 18 4.73 -2.72 9.18
C LEU A 18 6.14 -2.11 9.24
N VAL A 19 6.80 -2.15 10.39
CA VAL A 19 8.16 -1.62 10.56
C VAL A 19 9.15 -2.32 9.61
N TRP A 20 9.05 -3.65 9.48
CA TRP A 20 9.86 -4.39 8.51
C TRP A 20 9.60 -3.94 7.08
N SER A 21 8.35 -3.78 6.68
CA SER A 21 7.99 -3.35 5.33
C SER A 21 8.47 -1.93 5.02
N ILE A 22 8.35 -1.02 5.99
CA ILE A 22 8.85 0.37 5.89
C ILE A 22 10.38 0.37 5.77
N HIS A 23 11.07 -0.37 6.63
CA HIS A 23 12.52 -0.47 6.59
C HIS A 23 13.02 -1.00 5.25
N TRP A 24 12.37 -2.05 4.72
CA TRP A 24 12.68 -2.61 3.42
C TRP A 24 12.49 -1.59 2.29
N ALA A 25 11.38 -0.86 2.32
CA ALA A 25 11.06 0.16 1.33
C ALA A 25 12.03 1.35 1.41
N TYR A 26 12.28 1.86 2.61
CA TYR A 26 13.17 2.99 2.86
C TYR A 26 14.60 2.75 2.39
N LYS A 27 15.15 1.56 2.64
CA LYS A 27 16.50 1.21 2.15
C LYS A 27 16.63 1.28 0.63
N ARG A 28 15.54 1.17 -0.12
CA ARG A 28 15.57 1.19 -1.58
C ARG A 28 15.26 2.56 -2.16
N ARG A 29 14.27 3.23 -1.63
CA ARG A 29 13.79 4.53 -2.13
C ARG A 29 13.32 5.42 -0.99
N PRO A 30 14.22 6.07 -0.27
CA PRO A 30 13.88 6.79 0.96
C PRO A 30 12.86 7.91 0.72
N MET A 31 13.05 8.75 -0.29
CA MET A 31 12.15 9.87 -0.57
C MET A 31 10.74 9.41 -0.97
N THR A 32 10.65 8.44 -1.86
CA THR A 32 9.33 7.91 -2.28
C THR A 32 8.63 7.22 -1.12
N THR A 33 9.37 6.49 -0.28
CA THR A 33 8.84 5.87 0.92
C THR A 33 8.31 6.92 1.90
N ALA A 34 9.06 7.99 2.14
CA ALA A 34 8.64 9.07 3.02
C ALA A 34 7.34 9.74 2.51
N VAL A 35 7.27 10.06 1.21
CA VAL A 35 6.06 10.63 0.61
C VAL A 35 4.86 9.69 0.76
N LEU A 36 5.04 8.40 0.46
CA LEU A 36 3.96 7.41 0.60
C LEU A 36 3.51 7.26 2.05
N LEU A 37 4.44 7.29 3.02
CA LEU A 37 4.09 7.21 4.43
C LEU A 37 3.31 8.43 4.89
N VAL A 38 3.65 9.63 4.41
CA VAL A 38 2.87 10.85 4.71
C VAL A 38 1.46 10.72 4.14
N LEU A 39 1.31 10.28 2.88
CA LEU A 39 0.00 10.10 2.25
C LEU A 39 -0.84 9.00 2.93
N LEU A 40 -0.20 7.94 3.41
CA LEU A 40 -0.85 6.80 4.06
C LEU A 40 -0.87 6.91 5.59
N ALA A 41 -0.36 7.99 6.19
CA ALA A 41 -0.26 8.15 7.64
C ALA A 41 -1.62 7.96 8.32
N PHE A 42 -2.64 8.65 7.82
CA PHE A 42 -3.99 8.54 8.38
C PHE A 42 -4.61 7.13 8.19
N PRO A 43 -4.63 6.53 6.98
CA PRO A 43 -5.08 5.15 6.80
C PRO A 43 -4.35 4.13 7.68
N ILE A 44 -3.03 4.26 7.83
CA ILE A 44 -2.23 3.36 8.68
C ILE A 44 -2.61 3.55 10.15
N ALA A 45 -2.65 4.78 10.64
CA ALA A 45 -3.01 5.09 12.02
C ALA A 45 -4.43 4.60 12.35
N ALA A 46 -5.40 4.86 11.48
CA ALA A 46 -6.77 4.40 11.65
C ALA A 46 -6.89 2.87 11.74
N ASN A 47 -6.11 2.13 10.91
CA ASN A 47 -6.09 0.67 10.97
C ASN A 47 -5.41 0.14 12.25
N LEU A 48 -4.35 0.80 12.73
CA LEU A 48 -3.67 0.42 13.97
C LEU A 48 -4.54 0.71 15.19
N ASP A 49 -5.20 1.86 15.22
CA ASP A 49 -6.07 2.27 16.33
C ASP A 49 -7.27 1.35 16.48
N THR A 50 -7.98 1.11 15.38
CA THR A 50 -9.16 0.23 15.37
C THR A 50 -8.84 -1.26 15.40
N GLY A 51 -7.58 -1.67 15.21
CA GLY A 51 -7.18 -3.07 15.03
C GLY A 51 -7.77 -3.71 13.78
N ASN A 52 -8.04 -2.90 12.75
CA ASN A 52 -8.68 -3.33 11.51
C ASN A 52 -7.78 -4.32 10.75
N ILE A 53 -8.39 -5.35 10.18
CA ILE A 53 -7.71 -6.41 9.44
C ILE A 53 -7.06 -5.94 8.12
N ASN A 54 -7.42 -4.77 7.58
CA ASN A 54 -6.91 -4.30 6.30
C ASN A 54 -5.38 -4.18 6.28
N LEU A 55 -4.78 -3.68 7.36
CA LEU A 55 -3.32 -3.53 7.45
C LEU A 55 -2.61 -4.89 7.49
N PRO A 56 -3.00 -5.88 8.32
CA PRO A 56 -2.49 -7.24 8.23
C PRO A 56 -2.62 -7.88 6.85
N LEU A 57 -3.78 -7.73 6.19
CA LEU A 57 -3.97 -8.25 4.83
C LEU A 57 -3.04 -7.58 3.82
N THR A 58 -2.82 -6.27 3.96
CA THR A 58 -1.84 -5.51 3.17
C THR A 58 -0.43 -6.07 3.36
N LEU A 59 -0.04 -6.39 4.59
CA LEU A 59 1.27 -6.96 4.91
C LEU A 59 1.41 -8.40 4.40
N LEU A 60 0.33 -9.20 4.40
CA LEU A 60 0.32 -10.52 3.75
C LEU A 60 0.58 -10.40 2.24
N LEU A 61 -0.10 -9.48 1.56
CA LEU A 61 0.12 -9.21 0.14
C LEU A 61 1.54 -8.67 -0.12
N PHE A 62 2.03 -7.79 0.74
CA PHE A 62 3.41 -7.31 0.70
C PHE A 62 4.39 -8.48 0.80
N GLY A 63 4.19 -9.38 1.78
CA GLY A 63 4.98 -10.61 1.98
C GLY A 63 4.89 -11.58 0.81
N ALA A 64 3.73 -11.70 0.17
CA ALA A 64 3.54 -12.54 -1.02
C ALA A 64 4.51 -12.17 -2.15
N SER A 65 4.90 -10.90 -2.25
CA SER A 65 5.87 -10.46 -3.26
C SER A 65 7.28 -11.02 -3.07
N PHE A 66 7.62 -11.49 -1.86
CA PHE A 66 8.94 -12.07 -1.52
C PHE A 66 8.92 -13.59 -1.47
N SER A 67 7.73 -14.17 -1.52
CA SER A 67 7.52 -15.59 -1.37
C SER A 67 7.65 -16.33 -2.71
N GLY A 68 7.93 -17.64 -2.65
CA GLY A 68 7.82 -18.51 -3.80
C GLY A 68 6.38 -18.59 -4.34
N PRO A 69 6.19 -19.07 -5.60
CA PRO A 69 4.90 -19.05 -6.27
C PRO A 69 3.76 -19.71 -5.46
N VAL A 70 4.04 -20.83 -4.83
CA VAL A 70 3.07 -21.60 -4.02
C VAL A 70 2.59 -20.76 -2.82
N THR A 71 3.55 -20.24 -2.05
CA THR A 71 3.27 -19.44 -0.85
C THR A 71 2.64 -18.10 -1.20
N ALA A 72 3.09 -17.45 -2.29
CA ALA A 72 2.49 -16.20 -2.77
C ALA A 72 1.00 -16.40 -3.14
N GLY A 73 0.68 -17.51 -3.81
CA GLY A 73 -0.70 -17.89 -4.13
C GLY A 73 -1.53 -18.14 -2.88
N LEU A 74 -0.97 -18.86 -1.90
CA LEU A 74 -1.63 -19.12 -0.62
C LEU A 74 -1.91 -17.83 0.16
N LEU A 75 -0.92 -16.95 0.31
CA LEU A 75 -1.09 -15.67 1.03
C LEU A 75 -2.13 -14.77 0.37
N TRP A 76 -2.14 -14.72 -0.97
CA TRP A 76 -3.16 -14.00 -1.71
C TRP A 76 -4.55 -14.60 -1.49
N MET A 77 -4.68 -15.93 -1.57
CA MET A 77 -5.96 -16.62 -1.33
C MET A 77 -6.47 -16.37 0.08
N LEU A 78 -5.63 -16.54 1.11
CA LEU A 78 -6.00 -16.26 2.50
C LEU A 78 -6.48 -14.82 2.68
N ALA A 79 -5.75 -13.85 2.12
CA ALA A 79 -6.16 -12.45 2.19
C ALA A 79 -7.50 -12.20 1.49
N THR A 80 -7.74 -12.84 0.33
CA THR A 80 -8.97 -12.72 -0.46
C THR A 80 -10.17 -13.36 0.22
N MET A 81 -9.99 -14.52 0.88
CA MET A 81 -11.07 -15.19 1.62
C MET A 81 -11.50 -14.41 2.86
N VAL A 82 -10.58 -13.72 3.50
CA VAL A 82 -10.92 -12.86 4.65
C VAL A 82 -11.63 -11.58 4.18
N LYS A 83 -11.21 -11.03 3.04
CA LYS A 83 -11.80 -9.82 2.47
C LYS A 83 -11.59 -9.82 0.96
N TRP A 84 -12.62 -9.54 0.19
CA TRP A 84 -12.55 -9.61 -1.27
C TRP A 84 -11.60 -8.58 -1.94
N VAL A 85 -11.32 -7.45 -1.28
CA VAL A 85 -10.45 -6.38 -1.82
C VAL A 85 -9.07 -6.89 -2.27
N PRO A 86 -8.37 -7.78 -1.55
CA PRO A 86 -7.14 -8.41 -2.01
C PRO A 86 -7.23 -9.12 -3.36
N ALA A 87 -8.42 -9.50 -3.84
CA ALA A 87 -8.57 -10.14 -5.13
C ALA A 87 -8.01 -9.31 -6.30
N VAL A 88 -8.10 -7.97 -6.22
CA VAL A 88 -7.57 -7.04 -7.24
C VAL A 88 -6.05 -7.12 -7.39
N PHE A 89 -5.34 -7.73 -6.45
CA PHE A 89 -3.88 -7.90 -6.49
C PHE A 89 -3.44 -9.18 -7.24
N TRP A 90 -4.37 -10.01 -7.69
CA TRP A 90 -4.06 -11.21 -8.48
C TRP A 90 -3.16 -10.95 -9.71
N PRO A 91 -3.34 -9.88 -10.51
CA PRO A 91 -2.47 -9.58 -11.64
C PRO A 91 -1.02 -9.29 -11.26
N PHE A 92 -0.76 -8.88 -10.01
CA PHE A 92 0.59 -8.60 -9.53
C PHE A 92 1.38 -9.87 -9.17
N LEU A 93 0.73 -11.01 -9.01
CA LEU A 93 1.39 -12.29 -8.79
C LEU A 93 2.16 -12.73 -10.06
N SER A 94 3.25 -13.48 -9.87
CA SER A 94 3.95 -14.13 -10.99
C SER A 94 3.00 -15.09 -11.71
N PRO A 95 3.24 -15.42 -13.01
CA PRO A 95 2.36 -16.35 -13.74
C PRO A 95 2.15 -17.68 -13.00
N ARG A 96 3.22 -18.26 -12.43
CA ARG A 96 3.12 -19.47 -11.60
C ARG A 96 2.37 -19.20 -10.29
N GLY A 97 2.57 -18.03 -9.67
CA GLY A 97 1.85 -17.62 -8.48
C GLY A 97 0.35 -17.45 -8.72
N ARG A 98 -0.06 -16.95 -9.87
CA ARG A 98 -1.47 -16.86 -10.29
C ARG A 98 -2.13 -18.24 -10.41
N LEU A 99 -1.40 -19.20 -10.99
CA LEU A 99 -1.89 -20.58 -11.08
C LEU A 99 -2.10 -21.18 -9.68
N TRP A 100 -1.12 -21.06 -8.80
CA TRP A 100 -1.25 -21.54 -7.42
C TRP A 100 -2.34 -20.79 -6.64
N ALA A 101 -2.51 -19.50 -6.87
CA ALA A 101 -3.60 -18.73 -6.28
C ALA A 101 -4.97 -19.28 -6.67
N LEU A 102 -5.17 -19.66 -7.93
CA LEU A 102 -6.40 -20.30 -8.41
C LEU A 102 -6.58 -21.69 -7.78
N ILE A 103 -5.52 -22.50 -7.71
CA ILE A 103 -5.59 -23.84 -7.09
C ILE A 103 -6.02 -23.73 -5.64
N TRP A 104 -5.38 -22.85 -4.86
CA TRP A 104 -5.74 -22.63 -3.45
C TRP A 104 -7.15 -22.06 -3.30
N PHE A 105 -7.55 -21.15 -4.19
CA PHE A 105 -8.89 -20.57 -4.18
C PHE A 105 -9.96 -21.64 -4.49
N LEU A 106 -9.77 -22.48 -5.49
CA LEU A 106 -10.66 -23.58 -5.81
C LEU A 106 -10.76 -24.57 -4.66
N LEU A 107 -9.64 -24.91 -4.03
CA LEU A 107 -9.64 -25.76 -2.83
C LEU A 107 -10.46 -25.12 -1.70
N ALA A 108 -10.29 -23.82 -1.47
CA ALA A 108 -11.07 -23.11 -0.46
C ALA A 108 -12.57 -23.10 -0.80
N VAL A 109 -12.93 -22.93 -2.07
CA VAL A 109 -14.34 -23.02 -2.53
C VAL A 109 -14.91 -24.41 -2.28
N VAL A 110 -14.18 -25.48 -2.60
CA VAL A 110 -14.60 -26.85 -2.34
C VAL A 110 -14.81 -27.09 -0.83
N LEU A 111 -13.85 -26.67 0.00
CA LEU A 111 -14.00 -26.78 1.45
C LEU A 111 -15.18 -25.97 1.99
N THR A 112 -15.40 -24.77 1.42
CA THR A 112 -16.57 -23.95 1.76
C THR A 112 -17.88 -24.62 1.35
N ALA A 113 -17.92 -25.33 0.23
CA ALA A 113 -19.10 -26.07 -0.22
C ALA A 113 -19.47 -27.21 0.76
N ILE A 114 -18.50 -27.84 1.40
CA ILE A 114 -18.71 -28.87 2.43
C ILE A 114 -19.38 -28.25 3.67
N THR A 115 -19.06 -27.01 4.00
CA THR A 115 -19.62 -26.25 5.14
C THR A 115 -20.70 -25.26 4.71
N LEU A 116 -21.39 -25.54 3.60
CA LEU A 116 -22.32 -24.60 2.96
C LEU A 116 -23.40 -24.02 3.89
N PRO A 117 -24.05 -24.81 4.77
CA PRO A 117 -25.07 -24.25 5.66
C PRO A 117 -24.54 -23.15 6.58
N GLN A 118 -23.37 -23.38 7.20
CA GLN A 118 -22.73 -22.40 8.07
C GLN A 118 -22.25 -21.17 7.26
N THR A 119 -21.74 -21.40 6.06
CA THR A 119 -21.26 -20.34 5.16
C THR A 119 -22.40 -19.44 4.70
N LEU A 120 -23.57 -19.97 4.39
CA LEU A 120 -24.74 -19.17 3.99
C LEU A 120 -25.20 -18.24 5.11
N VAL A 121 -25.22 -18.72 6.35
CA VAL A 121 -25.55 -17.87 7.51
C VAL A 121 -24.55 -16.72 7.65
N GLN A 122 -23.24 -17.03 7.53
CA GLN A 122 -22.20 -16.00 7.59
C GLN A 122 -22.29 -15.00 6.44
N LEU A 123 -22.61 -15.45 5.23
CA LEU A 123 -22.79 -14.56 4.07
C LEU A 123 -23.99 -13.62 4.27
N GLN A 124 -25.11 -14.11 4.80
CA GLN A 124 -26.25 -13.26 5.12
C GLN A 124 -25.89 -12.16 6.10
N VAL A 125 -25.16 -12.50 7.17
CA VAL A 125 -24.63 -11.52 8.13
C VAL A 125 -23.70 -10.52 7.43
N LEU A 126 -22.80 -11.00 6.56
CA LEU A 126 -21.81 -10.17 5.87
C LEU A 126 -22.48 -9.18 4.90
N PHE A 127 -23.52 -9.62 4.16
CA PHE A 127 -24.29 -8.76 3.27
C PHE A 127 -25.17 -7.74 4.02
N SER A 128 -25.56 -8.03 5.25
CA SER A 128 -26.30 -7.07 6.09
C SER A 128 -25.42 -5.90 6.57
N PHE A 129 -24.08 -6.06 6.58
CA PHE A 129 -23.11 -5.05 6.98
C PHE A 129 -22.48 -4.30 5.80
N GLN A 130 -23.26 -3.99 4.76
CA GLN A 130 -22.77 -3.16 3.66
C GLN A 130 -22.36 -1.77 4.18
N ARG A 131 -21.07 -1.58 4.33
CA ARG A 131 -20.50 -0.28 4.65
C ARG A 131 -19.84 0.33 3.41
N PRO A 132 -20.00 1.63 3.16
CA PRO A 132 -19.33 2.29 2.05
C PRO A 132 -17.81 2.13 2.19
N PRO A 133 -17.06 2.14 1.07
CA PRO A 133 -15.60 2.10 1.10
C PRO A 133 -15.09 3.26 1.96
N ARG A 134 -14.20 2.95 2.89
CA ARG A 134 -13.62 3.91 3.82
C ARG A 134 -12.19 4.25 3.41
N VAL A 135 -11.72 5.38 3.90
CA VAL A 135 -10.34 5.84 3.67
C VAL A 135 -9.30 4.83 4.18
N ASP A 136 -9.64 4.01 5.18
CA ASP A 136 -8.81 2.94 5.72
C ASP A 136 -8.43 1.86 4.68
N TYR A 137 -9.19 1.71 3.59
CA TYR A 137 -8.81 0.83 2.47
C TYR A 137 -7.60 1.33 1.68
N LEU A 138 -7.26 2.61 1.74
CA LEU A 138 -6.08 3.14 1.06
C LEU A 138 -4.77 2.50 1.54
N VAL A 139 -4.78 1.87 2.72
CA VAL A 139 -3.62 1.11 3.20
C VAL A 139 -3.18 0.01 2.23
N PHE A 140 -4.10 -0.56 1.42
CA PHE A 140 -3.76 -1.55 0.41
C PHE A 140 -2.82 -1.03 -0.69
N VAL A 141 -2.72 0.28 -0.89
CA VAL A 141 -1.74 0.88 -1.79
C VAL A 141 -0.32 0.50 -1.37
N TRP A 142 -0.07 0.32 -0.07
CA TRP A 142 1.22 -0.12 0.44
C TRP A 142 1.64 -1.50 -0.07
N ALA A 143 0.70 -2.40 -0.36
CA ALA A 143 0.97 -3.72 -0.93
C ALA A 143 1.56 -3.65 -2.35
N ILE A 144 1.34 -2.55 -3.09
CA ILE A 144 1.86 -2.37 -4.45
C ILE A 144 3.36 -2.01 -4.43
N VAL A 145 3.84 -1.45 -3.34
CA VAL A 145 5.21 -0.95 -3.20
C VAL A 145 6.27 -1.95 -3.68
N PRO A 146 6.33 -3.20 -3.21
CA PRO A 146 7.37 -4.13 -3.64
C PRO A 146 7.30 -4.48 -5.13
N TRP A 147 6.12 -4.45 -5.75
CA TRP A 147 5.93 -4.68 -7.18
C TRP A 147 6.44 -3.49 -7.99
N ALA A 148 6.06 -2.28 -7.58
CA ALA A 148 6.49 -1.04 -8.22
C ALA A 148 8.01 -0.88 -8.19
N TRP A 149 8.65 -1.27 -7.10
CA TRP A 149 10.12 -1.19 -7.00
C TRP A 149 10.86 -2.26 -7.80
N ARG A 150 10.25 -3.44 -7.98
CA ARG A 150 10.84 -4.52 -8.78
C ARG A 150 10.61 -4.37 -10.28
N ARG A 151 9.54 -3.69 -10.67
CA ARG A 151 9.16 -3.44 -12.06
C ARG A 151 8.91 -1.95 -12.29
N PRO A 152 9.95 -1.11 -12.18
CA PRO A 152 9.79 0.33 -12.28
C PRO A 152 9.22 0.75 -13.64
N GLU A 153 9.43 -0.04 -14.70
CA GLU A 153 8.92 0.23 -16.04
C GLU A 153 7.38 0.24 -16.08
N ALA A 154 6.75 -0.71 -15.38
CA ALA A 154 5.28 -0.82 -15.30
C ALA A 154 4.64 0.36 -14.58
N PHE A 155 5.40 1.02 -13.69
CA PHE A 155 4.95 2.16 -12.87
C PHE A 155 5.69 3.45 -13.22
N ARG A 156 6.39 3.47 -14.35
CA ARG A 156 7.21 4.62 -14.77
C ARG A 156 6.39 5.91 -14.83
N TRP A 157 5.15 5.83 -15.28
CA TRP A 157 4.23 6.96 -15.37
C TRP A 157 3.84 7.55 -13.99
N LEU A 158 3.92 6.76 -12.91
CA LEU A 158 3.68 7.22 -11.52
C LEU A 158 4.91 7.88 -10.90
N MET A 159 6.09 7.76 -11.54
CA MET A 159 7.32 8.30 -10.95
C MET A 159 7.47 9.78 -11.29
N PRO A 160 7.58 10.67 -10.28
CA PRO A 160 7.78 12.09 -10.52
C PRO A 160 8.98 12.39 -11.43
N SER A 161 10.01 11.54 -11.39
CA SER A 161 11.22 11.69 -12.24
C SER A 161 10.95 11.56 -13.75
N THR A 162 9.81 10.99 -14.14
CA THR A 162 9.44 10.82 -15.55
C THR A 162 8.49 11.89 -16.06
N TRP A 163 7.98 12.74 -15.17
CA TRP A 163 7.08 13.80 -15.54
C TRP A 163 7.86 14.90 -16.30
N PRO A 164 7.24 15.51 -17.30
CA PRO A 164 7.86 16.63 -18.01
C PRO A 164 8.33 17.70 -17.03
N GLY A 165 9.59 18.12 -17.15
CA GLY A 165 10.19 19.11 -16.25
C GLY A 165 10.61 18.63 -14.85
N ALA A 166 10.42 17.36 -14.49
CA ALA A 166 10.79 16.85 -13.16
C ALA A 166 12.31 16.96 -12.87
N ALA A 167 13.15 16.68 -13.87
CA ALA A 167 14.60 16.84 -13.73
C ALA A 167 15.00 18.30 -13.48
N GLN A 168 14.37 19.24 -14.18
CA GLN A 168 14.59 20.67 -14.02
C GLN A 168 14.06 21.16 -12.66
N ALA A 169 12.89 20.71 -12.25
CA ALA A 169 12.33 21.02 -10.93
C ALA A 169 13.20 20.44 -9.80
N GLY A 170 13.72 19.21 -9.96
CA GLY A 170 14.62 18.59 -9.02
C GLY A 170 15.96 19.31 -8.90
N ALA A 171 16.54 19.75 -10.02
CA ALA A 171 17.76 20.54 -10.04
C ALA A 171 17.56 21.94 -9.41
N ALA A 172 16.45 22.60 -9.71
CA ALA A 172 16.09 23.88 -9.11
C ALA A 172 15.85 23.74 -7.59
N ALA A 173 15.15 22.69 -7.16
CA ALA A 173 14.93 22.39 -5.76
C ALA A 173 16.24 22.10 -5.01
N ALA A 174 17.14 21.31 -5.59
CA ALA A 174 18.44 21.01 -5.02
C ALA A 174 19.35 22.25 -4.94
N LYS A 175 19.25 23.15 -5.91
CA LYS A 175 19.97 24.43 -5.90
C LYS A 175 19.44 25.36 -4.81
N LEU A 176 18.11 25.51 -4.70
CA LEU A 176 17.47 26.31 -3.66
C LEU A 176 17.80 25.75 -2.26
N TRP A 177 17.73 24.43 -2.09
CA TRP A 177 18.11 23.76 -0.85
C TRP A 177 19.54 24.07 -0.42
N ARG A 178 20.53 23.93 -1.32
CA ARG A 178 21.94 24.22 -1.02
C ARG A 178 22.19 25.69 -0.70
N ILE A 179 21.50 26.62 -1.35
CA ILE A 179 21.76 28.07 -1.21
C ILE A 179 21.08 28.65 0.04
N HIS A 180 19.89 28.15 0.39
CA HIS A 180 19.01 28.84 1.35
C HIS A 180 18.82 28.10 2.68
N TRP A 181 18.95 26.76 2.71
CA TRP A 181 18.66 25.97 3.91
C TRP A 181 19.53 26.38 5.11
N HIS A 182 20.81 26.67 4.89
CA HIS A 182 21.71 27.09 5.94
C HIS A 182 21.55 28.56 6.36
N ARG A 183 20.82 29.38 5.58
CA ARG A 183 20.67 30.82 5.85
C ARG A 183 19.30 31.19 6.44
N SER A 184 18.24 30.54 6.01
CA SER A 184 16.88 30.83 6.52
C SER A 184 15.91 29.73 6.01
N PRO A 185 15.49 28.79 6.88
CA PRO A 185 14.52 27.73 6.50
C PRO A 185 13.17 28.28 6.05
N GLU A 186 12.70 29.38 6.66
CA GLU A 186 11.41 30.00 6.32
C GLU A 186 11.41 30.54 4.88
N ARG A 187 12.44 31.28 4.49
CA ARG A 187 12.58 31.79 3.11
C ARG A 187 12.73 30.68 2.09
N THR A 188 13.32 29.57 2.48
CA THR A 188 13.44 28.37 1.63
C THR A 188 12.07 27.74 1.39
N LEU A 189 11.24 27.62 2.40
CA LEU A 189 9.87 27.08 2.28
C LEU A 189 8.98 27.99 1.42
N GLU A 190 9.09 29.32 1.56
CA GLU A 190 8.39 30.27 0.72
C GLU A 190 8.83 30.21 -0.76
N ALA A 191 10.14 30.06 -1.00
CA ALA A 191 10.69 29.90 -2.33
C ALA A 191 10.21 28.59 -2.98
N PHE A 192 10.18 27.49 -2.22
CA PHE A 192 9.59 26.22 -2.65
C PHE A 192 8.10 26.36 -2.99
N GLY A 193 7.33 27.03 -2.14
CA GLY A 193 5.91 27.27 -2.35
C GLY A 193 5.64 28.12 -3.61
N ARG A 194 6.50 29.08 -3.93
CA ARG A 194 6.43 29.87 -5.17
C ARG A 194 6.72 29.02 -6.41
N VAL A 195 7.83 28.26 -6.40
CA VAL A 195 8.22 27.39 -7.52
C VAL A 195 7.15 26.32 -7.76
N ALA A 196 6.63 25.70 -6.71
CA ALA A 196 5.58 24.70 -6.82
C ALA A 196 4.28 25.29 -7.44
N ARG A 197 3.85 26.49 -6.99
CA ARG A 197 2.68 27.17 -7.53
C ARG A 197 2.85 27.53 -9.00
N THR A 198 4.01 28.03 -9.41
CA THR A 198 4.29 28.36 -10.81
C THR A 198 4.24 27.11 -11.67
N ARG A 199 4.84 26.00 -11.24
CA ARG A 199 4.86 24.74 -11.99
C ARG A 199 3.50 24.05 -12.06
N VAL A 200 2.70 24.14 -11.02
CA VAL A 200 1.31 23.66 -11.05
C VAL A 200 0.48 24.46 -12.07
N ARG A 201 0.65 25.78 -12.11
CA ARG A 201 -0.02 26.62 -13.12
C ARG A 201 0.41 26.27 -14.54
N GLU A 202 1.72 26.16 -14.81
CA GLU A 202 2.25 25.75 -16.11
C GLU A 202 1.73 24.37 -16.53
N PHE A 203 1.65 23.40 -15.58
CA PHE A 203 1.19 22.04 -15.85
C PHE A 203 -0.31 21.98 -16.22
N PHE A 204 -1.14 22.79 -15.58
CA PHE A 204 -2.58 22.84 -15.83
C PHE A 204 -2.99 23.88 -16.88
N GLY A 205 -2.03 24.58 -17.51
CA GLY A 205 -2.33 25.56 -18.55
C GLY A 205 -3.08 26.82 -18.08
N PHE A 206 -3.01 27.12 -16.77
CA PHE A 206 -3.52 28.37 -16.24
C PHE A 206 -2.52 29.49 -16.58
N GLU A 207 -2.56 29.94 -17.82
CA GLU A 207 -1.93 31.21 -18.19
C GLU A 207 -2.64 32.38 -17.47
N ALA A 208 -1.83 33.33 -16.99
CA ALA A 208 -2.29 34.52 -16.30
C ALA A 208 -2.87 35.55 -17.29
#